data_2478e55221fde52d678ec70e973c0e80
#
_entry.id   2478e55221fde52d678ec70e973c0e80
#
_cell.length_a   1.000
_cell.length_b   1.000
_cell.length_c   1.000
_cell.angle_alpha   90.00
_cell.angle_beta   90.00
_cell.angle_gamma   90.00
#
_symmetry.space_group_name_H-M   'P 1'
#
loop_
_entity.id
_entity.type
_entity.pdbx_description
1 polymer ?
#
loop_
_entity_poly.entity_id
_entity_poly.type
_entity_poly.pdbx_seq_one_letter_code
_entity_poly.pdbx_strand_id
1 'polypeptide(L)'
;MRWHHENESKDGIMCHPVDRPAWKTIDSKWPDFSNDPRNVRLTMAVDGFNPFGNLSSSHSVWPVVLVTYKLPPWFCMKRIFFLLSLLIHGPKQPGNDIYVYLEPLVNELKLTWDEGARTYDAHSRSFFNMKAILMRVTFLLMEIWMVT
;
A
#
# COMPACT_ATOMS: atom_id res chain seq x y z
N MET A 1 -8.89 1.56 12.42
CA MET A 1 -7.89 2.15 11.51
C MET A 1 -8.04 3.68 11.36
N ARG A 2 -8.06 4.43 12.46
CA ARG A 2 -8.21 5.90 12.47
C ARG A 2 -7.00 6.61 13.09
N TRP A 3 -5.96 5.88 13.41
CA TRP A 3 -4.81 6.40 14.16
C TRP A 3 -4.21 7.66 13.53
N HIS A 4 -4.06 7.68 12.21
CA HIS A 4 -3.49 8.80 11.46
C HIS A 4 -4.30 10.11 11.60
N HIS A 5 -5.61 10.02 11.81
CA HIS A 5 -6.48 11.19 11.97
C HIS A 5 -6.38 11.80 13.38
N GLU A 6 -6.08 10.97 14.36
CA GLU A 6 -6.02 11.39 15.78
C GLU A 6 -4.60 11.78 16.23
N ASN A 7 -3.57 11.42 15.41
CA ASN A 7 -2.15 11.53 15.79
C ASN A 7 -1.31 12.27 14.73
N GLU A 8 -1.85 13.34 14.15
CA GLU A 8 -1.09 14.23 13.29
C GLU A 8 -0.03 15.00 14.11
N SER A 9 1.21 15.02 13.63
CA SER A 9 2.33 15.68 14.29
C SER A 9 2.16 17.20 14.25
N LYS A 10 2.17 17.87 15.41
CA LYS A 10 2.03 19.33 15.50
C LYS A 10 3.37 20.06 15.64
N ASP A 11 4.43 19.32 15.88
CA ASP A 11 5.79 19.84 16.13
C ASP A 11 6.66 19.93 14.87
N GLY A 12 6.11 19.58 13.70
CA GLY A 12 6.83 19.59 12.41
C GLY A 12 7.76 18.39 12.21
N ILE A 13 7.83 17.46 13.16
CA ILE A 13 8.61 16.23 13.02
C ILE A 13 7.81 15.23 12.17
N MET A 14 8.40 14.76 11.08
CA MET A 14 7.77 13.76 10.20
C MET A 14 7.92 12.35 10.78
N CYS A 15 6.98 11.94 11.60
CA CYS A 15 6.94 10.60 12.19
C CYS A 15 6.08 9.61 11.40
N HIS A 16 5.17 10.09 10.57
CA HIS A 16 4.23 9.28 9.80
C HIS A 16 4.02 9.87 8.39
N PRO A 17 3.61 9.06 7.39
CA PRO A 17 3.24 9.59 6.08
C PRO A 17 2.16 10.68 6.08
N VAL A 18 1.31 10.74 7.10
CA VAL A 18 0.31 11.81 7.29
C VAL A 18 0.94 13.21 7.37
N ASP A 19 2.16 13.31 7.89
CA ASP A 19 2.87 14.58 8.07
C ASP A 19 3.48 15.09 6.75
N ARG A 20 3.47 14.28 5.69
CA ARG A 20 4.11 14.60 4.41
C ARG A 20 3.25 15.54 3.55
N PRO A 21 3.87 16.45 2.78
CA PRO A 21 3.16 17.33 1.85
C PRO A 21 2.25 16.59 0.86
N ALA A 22 2.68 15.41 0.38
CA ALA A 22 1.89 14.58 -0.53
C ALA A 22 0.55 14.16 0.07
N TRP A 23 0.49 13.88 1.36
CA TRP A 23 -0.76 13.57 2.05
C TRP A 23 -1.69 14.77 2.06
N LYS A 24 -1.17 15.94 2.45
CA LYS A 24 -1.92 17.21 2.51
C LYS A 24 -2.43 17.65 1.13
N THR A 25 -1.63 17.39 0.09
CA THR A 25 -2.05 17.65 -1.30
C THR A 25 -3.23 16.78 -1.71
N ILE A 26 -3.24 15.51 -1.32
CA ILE A 26 -4.36 14.60 -1.58
C ILE A 26 -5.60 15.08 -0.84
N ASP A 27 -5.47 15.46 0.42
CA ASP A 27 -6.59 15.92 1.24
C ASP A 27 -7.22 17.20 0.68
N SER A 28 -6.40 18.13 0.19
CA SER A 28 -6.90 19.37 -0.42
C SER A 28 -7.52 19.14 -1.80
N LYS A 29 -7.01 18.19 -2.57
CA LYS A 29 -7.49 17.91 -3.93
C LYS A 29 -8.77 17.07 -3.95
N TRP A 30 -8.92 16.18 -2.97
CA TRP A 30 -10.07 15.26 -2.85
C TRP A 30 -10.66 15.28 -1.45
N PRO A 31 -11.37 16.36 -1.08
CA PRO A 31 -11.95 16.52 0.26
C PRO A 31 -12.98 15.43 0.58
N ASP A 32 -13.76 14.99 -0.39
CA ASP A 32 -14.74 13.89 -0.19
C ASP A 32 -14.08 12.57 0.21
N PHE A 33 -12.86 12.31 -0.29
CA PHE A 33 -12.07 11.17 0.11
C PHE A 33 -11.48 11.34 1.50
N SER A 34 -10.98 12.51 1.83
CA SER A 34 -10.28 12.79 3.10
C SER A 34 -11.23 12.95 4.29
N ASN A 35 -12.47 13.39 4.05
CA ASN A 35 -13.49 13.56 5.10
C ASN A 35 -13.88 12.25 5.79
N ASP A 36 -13.80 11.11 5.11
CA ASP A 36 -13.99 9.82 5.77
C ASP A 36 -12.63 9.20 6.15
N PRO A 37 -12.26 9.23 7.45
CA PRO A 37 -10.99 8.67 7.92
C PRO A 37 -10.89 7.15 7.72
N ARG A 38 -11.95 6.47 7.29
CA ARG A 38 -11.97 5.04 6.99
C ARG A 38 -11.45 4.73 5.58
N ASN A 39 -11.40 5.71 4.69
CA ASN A 39 -10.82 5.56 3.36
C ASN A 39 -9.33 5.21 3.43
N VAL A 40 -8.85 4.34 2.55
CA VAL A 40 -7.54 3.71 2.68
C VAL A 40 -6.48 4.37 1.79
N ARG A 41 -5.34 4.67 2.37
CA ARG A 41 -4.15 5.14 1.67
C ARG A 41 -3.09 4.05 1.67
N LEU A 42 -2.67 3.66 0.48
CA LEU A 42 -1.80 2.52 0.23
C LEU A 42 -0.46 2.98 -0.35
N THR A 43 0.58 2.22 -0.06
CA THR A 43 1.79 2.17 -0.88
C THR A 43 1.91 0.79 -1.49
N MET A 44 2.47 0.70 -2.68
CA MET A 44 2.79 -0.54 -3.35
C MET A 44 4.30 -0.72 -3.37
N ALA A 45 4.76 -1.88 -2.95
CA ALA A 45 6.14 -2.28 -3.03
C ALA A 45 6.27 -3.51 -3.93
N VAL A 46 7.21 -3.46 -4.86
CA VAL A 46 7.49 -4.54 -5.83
C VAL A 46 8.98 -4.77 -5.85
N ASP A 47 9.40 -6.01 -5.65
CA ASP A 47 10.81 -6.39 -5.74
C ASP A 47 10.95 -7.85 -6.14
N GLY A 48 12.05 -8.16 -6.83
CA GLY A 48 12.35 -9.51 -7.27
C GLY A 48 13.35 -10.19 -6.36
N PHE A 49 13.09 -11.43 -6.00
CA PHE A 49 14.06 -12.26 -5.28
C PHE A 49 14.15 -13.66 -5.86
N ASN A 50 15.28 -14.31 -5.64
CA ASN A 50 15.47 -15.72 -5.97
C ASN A 50 15.09 -16.58 -4.77
N PRO A 51 13.98 -17.36 -4.83
CA PRO A 51 13.51 -18.16 -3.71
C PRO A 51 14.41 -19.35 -3.38
N PHE A 52 15.30 -19.74 -4.30
CA PHE A 52 16.14 -20.94 -4.12
C PHE A 52 17.50 -20.62 -3.48
N GLY A 53 17.84 -19.34 -3.29
CA GLY A 53 19.11 -18.92 -2.69
C GLY A 53 20.36 -19.35 -3.46
N ASN A 54 20.20 -19.96 -4.64
CA ASN A 54 21.28 -20.50 -5.44
C ASN A 54 21.63 -19.54 -6.60
N LEU A 55 22.86 -19.07 -6.62
CA LEU A 55 23.37 -18.16 -7.67
C LEU A 55 23.37 -18.77 -9.07
N SER A 56 23.30 -20.10 -9.18
CA SER A 56 23.29 -20.81 -10.46
C SER A 56 21.91 -20.91 -11.11
N SER A 57 20.82 -20.66 -10.39
CA SER A 57 19.48 -20.62 -10.96
C SER A 57 19.00 -19.18 -11.15
N SER A 58 18.71 -18.80 -12.37
CA SER A 58 18.19 -17.46 -12.73
C SER A 58 16.68 -17.31 -12.46
N HIS A 59 16.14 -18.06 -11.49
CA HIS A 59 14.71 -17.99 -11.18
C HIS A 59 14.40 -16.74 -10.34
N SER A 60 13.43 -15.97 -10.77
CA SER A 60 13.03 -14.75 -10.10
C SER A 60 11.52 -14.75 -9.80
N VAL A 61 11.17 -14.43 -8.56
CA VAL A 61 9.79 -14.27 -8.11
C VAL A 61 9.61 -12.82 -7.67
N TRP A 62 8.52 -12.20 -8.10
CA TRP A 62 8.24 -10.79 -7.87
C TRP A 62 6.91 -10.63 -7.09
N PRO A 63 6.97 -10.59 -5.78
CA PRO A 63 5.80 -10.24 -4.97
C PRO A 63 5.44 -8.76 -5.13
N VAL A 64 4.16 -8.50 -5.27
CA VAL A 64 3.58 -7.17 -5.22
C VAL A 64 2.83 -7.05 -3.90
N VAL A 65 3.30 -6.19 -3.05
CA VAL A 65 2.80 -6.02 -1.68
C VAL A 65 2.16 -4.65 -1.53
N LEU A 66 0.97 -4.61 -0.97
CA LEU A 66 0.32 -3.38 -0.55
C LEU A 66 0.49 -3.19 0.97
N VAL A 67 0.86 -1.98 1.35
CA VAL A 67 0.99 -1.58 2.75
C VAL A 67 0.07 -0.40 3.02
N THR A 68 -0.73 -0.48 4.08
CA THR A 68 -1.62 0.60 4.46
C THR A 68 -0.94 1.60 5.40
N TYR A 69 -1.10 2.88 5.10
CA TYR A 69 -0.66 3.99 5.97
C TYR A 69 -1.66 4.37 7.07
N LYS A 70 -2.72 3.57 7.25
CA LYS A 70 -3.75 3.82 8.27
C LYS A 70 -3.38 3.36 9.68
N LEU A 71 -2.31 2.61 9.79
CA LEU A 71 -1.82 2.04 11.05
C LEU A 71 -0.76 2.95 11.68
N PRO A 72 -0.53 2.85 12.99
CA PRO A 72 0.61 3.45 13.64
C PRO A 72 1.94 3.10 12.95
N PRO A 73 2.96 3.97 12.98
CA PRO A 73 4.26 3.72 12.31
C PRO A 73 4.89 2.37 12.65
N TRP A 74 4.82 1.98 13.93
CA TRP A 74 5.36 0.71 14.40
C TRP A 74 4.58 -0.54 13.96
N PHE A 75 3.37 -0.37 13.40
CA PHE A 75 2.59 -1.46 12.80
C PHE A 75 2.67 -1.45 11.27
N CYS A 76 2.78 -0.28 10.65
CA CYS A 76 2.84 -0.18 9.18
C CYS A 76 3.94 -1.06 8.56
N MET A 77 5.06 -1.21 9.26
CA MET A 77 6.22 -1.96 8.76
C MET A 77 6.27 -3.42 9.24
N LYS A 78 5.28 -3.88 10.01
CA LYS A 78 5.23 -5.29 10.41
C LYS A 78 4.66 -6.17 9.31
N ARG A 79 5.33 -7.28 9.02
CA ARG A 79 4.98 -8.25 7.96
C ARG A 79 3.53 -8.73 8.01
N ILE A 80 2.96 -8.89 9.20
CA ILE A 80 1.57 -9.35 9.38
C ILE A 80 0.51 -8.38 8.82
N PHE A 81 0.89 -7.14 8.56
CA PHE A 81 0.01 -6.11 7.98
C PHE A 81 0.29 -5.85 6.50
N PHE A 82 1.21 -6.60 5.90
CA PHE A 82 1.46 -6.55 4.47
C PHE A 82 0.43 -7.39 3.73
N LEU A 83 -0.15 -6.82 2.70
CA LEU A 83 -1.12 -7.50 1.84
C LEU A 83 -0.40 -7.97 0.58
N LEU A 84 -0.12 -9.26 0.47
CA LEU A 84 0.36 -9.83 -0.79
C LEU A 84 -0.79 -9.77 -1.80
N SER A 85 -0.65 -8.92 -2.80
CA SER A 85 -1.67 -8.66 -3.81
C SER A 85 -1.48 -9.53 -5.06
N LEU A 86 -0.24 -9.60 -5.52
CA LEU A 86 0.15 -10.40 -6.68
C LEU A 86 1.46 -11.11 -6.40
N LEU A 87 1.65 -12.26 -7.05
CA LEU A 87 2.93 -12.95 -7.12
C LEU A 87 3.25 -13.23 -8.58
N ILE A 88 4.17 -12.47 -9.14
CA ILE A 88 4.62 -12.67 -10.50
C ILE A 88 5.69 -13.76 -10.46
N HIS A 89 5.35 -14.91 -11.00
CA HIS A 89 6.20 -16.10 -11.05
C HIS A 89 6.79 -16.26 -12.43
N GLY A 90 8.07 -16.49 -12.52
CA GLY A 90 8.69 -16.79 -13.79
C GLY A 90 10.18 -17.10 -13.65
N PRO A 91 10.79 -17.79 -14.64
CA PRO A 91 12.23 -17.97 -14.59
C PRO A 91 12.97 -16.63 -14.78
N LYS A 92 12.38 -15.68 -15.51
CA LYS A 92 12.98 -14.36 -15.79
C LYS A 92 12.23 -13.25 -15.07
N GLN A 93 12.93 -12.17 -14.79
CA GLN A 93 12.33 -10.93 -14.31
C GLN A 93 11.34 -10.36 -15.33
N PRO A 94 10.24 -9.70 -14.90
CA PRO A 94 9.24 -9.14 -15.80
C PRO A 94 9.75 -7.99 -16.67
N GLY A 95 10.87 -7.35 -16.28
CA GLY A 95 11.47 -6.25 -17.05
C GLY A 95 10.47 -5.13 -17.35
N ASN A 96 10.41 -4.70 -18.60
CA ASN A 96 9.49 -3.65 -19.04
C ASN A 96 8.02 -4.10 -19.09
N ASP A 97 7.75 -5.40 -19.05
CA ASP A 97 6.40 -5.96 -19.14
C ASP A 97 5.69 -6.00 -17.77
N ILE A 98 6.33 -5.49 -16.72
CA ILE A 98 5.76 -5.46 -15.37
C ILE A 98 4.37 -4.79 -15.33
N TYR A 99 4.12 -3.82 -16.19
CA TYR A 99 2.84 -3.12 -16.29
C TYR A 99 1.70 -4.05 -16.67
N VAL A 100 1.94 -5.06 -17.52
CA VAL A 100 0.94 -6.06 -17.92
C VAL A 100 0.52 -6.88 -16.71
N TYR A 101 1.46 -7.25 -15.86
CA TYR A 101 1.16 -8.00 -14.62
C TYR A 101 0.44 -7.14 -13.58
N LEU A 102 0.72 -5.84 -13.51
CA LEU A 102 0.10 -4.92 -12.57
C LEU A 102 -1.29 -4.44 -13.01
N GLU A 103 -1.64 -4.59 -14.28
CA GLU A 103 -2.89 -4.08 -14.85
C GLU A 103 -4.15 -4.54 -14.08
N PRO A 104 -4.32 -5.82 -13.70
CA PRO A 104 -5.48 -6.25 -12.92
C PRO A 104 -5.58 -5.51 -11.57
N LEU A 105 -4.46 -5.37 -10.85
CA LEU A 105 -4.40 -4.66 -9.57
C LEU A 105 -4.76 -3.18 -9.73
N VAL A 106 -4.24 -2.54 -10.79
CA VAL A 106 -4.54 -1.13 -11.07
C VAL A 106 -6.01 -0.93 -11.38
N ASN A 107 -6.63 -1.86 -12.13
CA ASN A 107 -8.04 -1.81 -12.45
C ASN A 107 -8.92 -1.98 -11.20
N GLU A 108 -8.58 -2.89 -10.30
CA GLU A 108 -9.26 -3.06 -9.01
C GLU A 108 -9.12 -1.80 -8.13
N LEU A 109 -7.95 -1.18 -8.09
CA LEU A 109 -7.74 0.06 -7.36
C LEU A 109 -8.54 1.23 -7.95
N LYS A 110 -8.65 1.32 -9.29
CA LYS A 110 -9.51 2.32 -9.96
C LYS A 110 -10.97 2.10 -9.61
N LEU A 111 -11.46 0.86 -9.69
CA LEU A 111 -12.83 0.52 -9.33
C LEU A 111 -13.12 0.89 -7.87
N THR A 112 -12.20 0.57 -6.96
CA THR A 112 -12.32 0.92 -5.54
C THR A 112 -12.29 2.44 -5.31
N TRP A 113 -11.57 3.18 -6.14
CA TRP A 113 -11.56 4.64 -6.09
C TRP A 113 -12.88 5.24 -6.59
N ASP A 114 -13.40 4.77 -7.71
CA ASP A 114 -14.57 5.33 -8.38
C ASP A 114 -15.88 4.94 -7.65
N GLU A 115 -16.09 3.67 -7.44
CA GLU A 115 -17.34 3.12 -6.89
C GLU A 115 -17.27 2.92 -5.36
N GLY A 116 -16.07 2.66 -4.84
CA GLY A 116 -15.87 2.23 -3.47
C GLY A 116 -16.17 0.75 -3.27
N ALA A 117 -15.62 0.19 -2.20
CA ALA A 117 -15.88 -1.18 -1.76
C ALA A 117 -16.81 -1.18 -0.55
N ARG A 118 -17.96 -1.85 -0.64
CA ARG A 118 -18.89 -1.98 0.49
C ARG A 118 -18.24 -2.77 1.61
N THR A 119 -17.90 -2.08 2.69
CA THR A 119 -17.11 -2.62 3.81
C THR A 119 -17.90 -2.48 5.11
N TYR A 120 -17.78 -3.49 5.98
CA TYR A 120 -18.38 -3.43 7.32
C TYR A 120 -17.38 -2.86 8.32
N ASP A 121 -17.79 -1.81 9.01
CA ASP A 121 -17.04 -1.22 10.12
C ASP A 121 -17.54 -1.81 11.45
N ALA A 122 -16.75 -2.67 12.05
CA ALA A 122 -17.10 -3.34 13.31
C ALA A 122 -17.20 -2.37 14.50
N HIS A 123 -16.55 -1.20 14.44
CA HIS A 123 -16.61 -0.21 15.50
C HIS A 123 -17.95 0.55 15.48
N SER A 124 -18.36 1.04 14.32
CA SER A 124 -19.66 1.72 14.16
C SER A 124 -20.83 0.77 13.93
N ARG A 125 -20.55 -0.54 13.74
CA ARG A 125 -21.52 -1.59 13.41
C ARG A 125 -22.36 -1.25 12.17
N SER A 126 -21.77 -0.61 11.19
CA SER A 126 -22.44 -0.14 9.98
C SER A 126 -21.63 -0.45 8.72
N PHE A 127 -22.34 -0.53 7.60
CA PHE A 127 -21.68 -0.62 6.29
C PHE A 127 -21.36 0.78 5.77
N PHE A 128 -20.25 0.89 5.07
CA PHE A 128 -19.84 2.11 4.36
C PHE A 128 -19.14 1.74 3.06
N ASN A 129 -19.01 2.68 2.13
CA ASN A 129 -18.25 2.51 0.91
C ASN A 129 -16.82 3.00 1.14
N MET A 130 -15.89 2.06 1.25
CA MET A 130 -14.48 2.33 1.43
C MET A 130 -13.83 2.66 0.11
N LYS A 131 -13.18 3.80 0.01
CA LYS A 131 -12.32 4.17 -1.12
C LYS A 131 -10.87 3.94 -0.80
N ALA A 132 -10.08 3.62 -1.82
CA ALA A 132 -8.64 3.41 -1.69
C ALA A 132 -7.86 4.24 -2.71
N ILE A 133 -6.72 4.80 -2.27
CA ILE A 133 -5.78 5.52 -3.13
C ILE A 133 -4.38 4.96 -2.99
N LEU A 134 -3.67 4.82 -4.11
CA LEU A 134 -2.26 4.47 -4.13
C LEU A 134 -1.43 5.74 -4.12
N MET A 135 -0.71 5.97 -3.02
CA MET A 135 0.10 7.18 -2.83
C MET A 135 1.51 7.07 -3.39
N ARG A 136 2.05 5.86 -3.41
CA ARG A 136 3.44 5.61 -3.81
C ARG A 136 3.62 4.20 -4.36
N VAL A 137 4.51 4.09 -5.35
CA VAL A 137 5.05 2.82 -5.84
C VAL A 137 6.54 2.80 -5.55
N THR A 138 7.03 1.74 -4.94
CA THR A 138 8.45 1.54 -4.63
C THR A 138 8.90 0.21 -5.23
N PHE A 139 10.01 0.22 -5.96
CA PHE A 139 10.58 -0.97 -6.62
C PHE A 139 11.74 -1.60 -5.81
N LEU A 140 11.78 -1.43 -4.50
CA LEU A 140 12.79 -2.00 -3.61
C LEU A 140 12.12 -2.45 -2.32
N LEU A 141 11.98 -3.78 -2.17
CA LEU A 141 11.51 -4.40 -0.93
C LEU A 141 12.66 -4.70 0.06
N MET A 142 13.90 -4.70 -0.41
CA MET A 142 15.07 -5.06 0.42
C MET A 142 15.20 -4.20 1.69
N GLU A 143 14.87 -2.92 1.62
CA GLU A 143 14.92 -2.03 2.80
C GLU A 143 13.84 -2.36 3.85
N ILE A 144 12.74 -2.99 3.41
CA ILE A 144 11.62 -3.35 4.30
C ILE A 144 11.89 -4.67 5.04
N TRP A 145 12.73 -5.56 4.46
CA TRP A 145 13.03 -6.88 5.01
C TRP A 145 14.20 -6.88 6.01
N MET A 146 15.04 -5.84 6.01
CA MET A 146 16.22 -5.75 6.87
C MET A 146 15.98 -5.04 8.22
N VAL A 147 14.79 -4.49 8.47
CA VAL A 147 14.44 -3.90 9.76
C VAL A 147 13.70 -4.97 10.60
N THR A 148 14.46 -5.85 11.18
CA THR A 148 14.06 -6.75 12.27
C THR A 148 14.71 -6.33 13.54
#